data_9c3b946e4d02f964f9a4707ca420bc34
#
_entry.id   9c3b946e4d02f964f9a4707ca420bc34
#
_cell.length_a   1.000
_cell.length_b   1.000
_cell.length_c   1.000
_cell.angle_alpha   90.00
_cell.angle_beta   90.00
_cell.angle_gamma   90.00
#
_symmetry.space_group_name_H-M   'P 1'
#
loop_
_entity.id
_entity.type
_entity.pdbx_description
1 polymer ?
#
loop_
_entity_poly.entity_id
_entity_poly.type
_entity_poly.pdbx_seq_one_letter_code
_entity_poly.pdbx_strand_id
1 'polypeptide(L)'
;MIAKLKFVLGLCGIAVLMTSCPSGIGSKLGGSLGGKPNSVNVGSSSSVTGLAYNQKAGFQVDKKFTGQLIGPNLVFIEGGRFTMGSIEEDVMGTHDNIERTVSVQSFYMDETEIANVHYLEYLYSVQKDSTLDFYEAALPDTSVWRNDLAFNDPYVEQYLRFPGFRMYPVVGISWTQATDYSLWRTAVVNQN
;
A
#
# COMPACT_ATOMS: atom_id res chain seq x y z
N MET A 1 67.70 -27.84 42.91
CA MET A 1 66.75 -26.82 43.39
C MET A 1 65.40 -27.10 42.76
N ILE A 2 64.56 -27.80 43.52
CA ILE A 2 63.29 -28.37 42.96
C ILE A 2 62.17 -27.46 43.41
N ALA A 3 61.52 -26.81 42.43
CA ALA A 3 60.31 -25.96 42.67
C ALA A 3 59.08 -26.84 42.62
N LYS A 4 58.31 -26.84 43.70
CA LYS A 4 57.09 -27.62 43.88
C LYS A 4 55.93 -26.95 43.12
N LEU A 5 55.35 -27.65 42.13
CA LEU A 5 54.11 -27.29 41.47
C LEU A 5 52.91 -27.69 42.33
N LYS A 6 52.20 -26.74 42.87
CA LYS A 6 50.91 -26.98 43.58
C LYS A 6 49.78 -27.01 42.60
N PHE A 7 49.14 -28.17 42.44
CA PHE A 7 47.92 -28.38 41.70
C PHE A 7 46.74 -27.96 42.58
N VAL A 8 46.01 -26.89 42.19
CA VAL A 8 44.76 -26.51 42.82
C VAL A 8 43.63 -27.00 41.92
N LEU A 9 42.93 -28.03 42.35
CA LEU A 9 41.67 -28.44 41.74
C LEU A 9 40.62 -27.41 42.11
N GLY A 10 40.26 -26.55 41.14
CA GLY A 10 39.11 -25.70 41.25
C GLY A 10 37.88 -26.41 40.65
N LEU A 11 36.97 -26.79 41.51
CA LEU A 11 35.67 -27.32 41.14
C LEU A 11 34.84 -26.21 40.53
N CYS A 12 34.75 -26.14 39.20
CA CYS A 12 33.94 -25.15 38.49
C CYS A 12 32.52 -25.72 38.31
N GLY A 13 31.65 -25.35 39.23
CA GLY A 13 30.21 -25.64 39.10
C GLY A 13 29.63 -24.91 37.91
N ILE A 14 29.14 -25.67 36.91
CA ILE A 14 28.39 -25.14 35.79
C ILE A 14 27.02 -24.77 36.31
N ALA A 15 26.83 -23.49 36.62
CA ALA A 15 25.50 -22.94 36.83
C ALA A 15 24.89 -22.69 35.44
N VAL A 16 24.03 -23.59 35.00
CA VAL A 16 23.18 -23.39 33.83
C VAL A 16 22.13 -22.36 34.20
N LEU A 17 22.39 -21.11 33.91
CA LEU A 17 21.38 -20.08 33.93
C LEU A 17 20.44 -20.27 32.72
N MET A 18 19.34 -20.94 32.98
CA MET A 18 18.18 -20.92 32.07
C MET A 18 17.63 -19.49 32.09
N THR A 19 18.15 -18.62 31.22
CA THR A 19 17.49 -17.39 30.90
C THR A 19 16.28 -17.75 30.03
N SER A 20 15.11 -17.85 30.67
CA SER A 20 13.85 -17.87 29.97
C SER A 20 13.77 -16.62 29.11
N CYS A 21 13.74 -16.80 27.78
CA CYS A 21 13.31 -15.77 26.86
C CYS A 21 11.92 -15.26 27.31
N PRO A 22 11.74 -13.98 27.56
CA PRO A 22 10.41 -13.45 27.64
C PRO A 22 9.83 -13.48 26.21
N SER A 23 8.99 -14.47 25.96
CA SER A 23 8.09 -14.50 24.80
C SER A 23 7.05 -13.40 24.96
N GLY A 24 7.51 -12.17 24.78
CA GLY A 24 6.64 -11.01 24.63
C GLY A 24 6.34 -10.80 23.15
N ILE A 25 5.69 -11.78 22.52
CA ILE A 25 4.93 -11.51 21.30
C ILE A 25 3.65 -10.82 21.73
N GLY A 26 3.79 -9.59 22.18
CA GLY A 26 2.72 -8.63 22.17
C GLY A 26 2.51 -8.23 20.72
N SER A 27 1.67 -8.96 20.02
CA SER A 27 1.06 -8.49 18.80
C SER A 27 0.27 -7.22 19.13
N LYS A 28 0.93 -6.07 19.08
CA LYS A 28 0.23 -4.80 18.90
C LYS A 28 -0.31 -4.81 17.47
N LEU A 29 -1.43 -5.49 17.28
CA LEU A 29 -2.38 -5.21 16.22
C LEU A 29 -3.06 -3.87 16.55
N GLY A 30 -2.28 -2.83 16.47
CA GLY A 30 -2.66 -1.45 16.47
C GLY A 30 -1.82 -0.81 15.38
N GLY A 31 -1.99 -1.27 14.15
CA GLY A 31 -1.43 -0.62 12.98
C GLY A 31 -2.03 0.76 12.93
N SER A 32 -1.26 1.78 13.29
CA SER A 32 -1.51 3.13 12.85
C SER A 32 -1.56 3.06 11.32
N LEU A 33 -2.74 3.12 10.76
CA LEU A 33 -2.98 3.33 9.34
C LEU A 33 -2.20 4.61 8.98
N GLY A 34 -1.09 4.48 8.27
CA GLY A 34 -0.17 5.58 7.97
C GLY A 34 1.24 5.40 8.51
N GLY A 35 1.64 4.18 8.86
CA GLY A 35 3.03 3.86 9.22
C GLY A 35 3.99 4.13 8.07
N LYS A 36 5.12 4.81 8.37
CA LYS A 36 6.18 5.00 7.38
C LYS A 36 6.71 3.64 6.91
N PRO A 37 6.97 3.46 5.61
CA PRO A 37 7.58 2.22 5.11
C PRO A 37 8.87 1.89 5.86
N ASN A 38 9.09 0.61 6.17
CA ASN A 38 10.32 0.16 6.82
C ASN A 38 11.59 0.49 6.01
N SER A 39 11.47 0.59 4.68
CA SER A 39 12.53 1.01 3.77
C SER A 39 13.04 2.44 4.01
N VAL A 40 12.30 3.27 4.72
CA VAL A 40 12.66 4.66 5.06
C VAL A 40 13.54 4.72 6.32
N ASN A 41 13.48 3.69 7.17
CA ASN A 41 14.22 3.65 8.43
C ASN A 41 15.64 3.10 8.22
N VAL A 42 16.59 4.01 8.03
CA VAL A 42 18.02 3.64 7.97
C VAL A 42 18.58 3.56 9.38
N GLY A 43 19.13 2.39 9.74
CA GLY A 43 19.80 2.17 11.01
C GLY A 43 21.04 3.06 11.21
N SER A 44 21.73 2.87 12.32
CA SER A 44 22.99 3.57 12.60
C SER A 44 24.18 3.02 11.81
N SER A 45 24.05 1.81 11.24
CA SER A 45 25.09 1.10 10.49
C SER A 45 24.49 0.32 9.33
N SER A 46 25.33 -0.01 8.35
CA SER A 46 24.97 -0.84 7.21
C SER A 46 24.62 -2.26 7.65
N SER A 47 23.49 -2.78 7.23
CA SER A 47 23.09 -4.17 7.45
C SER A 47 23.92 -5.18 6.63
N VAL A 48 24.64 -4.70 5.62
CA VAL A 48 25.43 -5.53 4.71
C VAL A 48 26.90 -5.55 5.12
N THR A 49 27.47 -4.38 5.44
CA THR A 49 28.91 -4.24 5.75
C THR A 49 29.21 -4.05 7.24
N GLY A 50 28.21 -3.74 8.06
CA GLY A 50 28.38 -3.41 9.47
C GLY A 50 29.01 -2.02 9.74
N LEU A 51 29.41 -1.28 8.69
CA LEU A 51 30.03 0.03 8.84
C LEU A 51 29.04 1.07 9.35
N ALA A 52 29.49 1.91 10.29
CA ALA A 52 28.65 2.96 10.83
C ALA A 52 28.48 4.10 9.83
N TYR A 53 27.23 4.58 9.68
CA TYR A 53 26.88 5.73 8.85
C TYR A 53 27.19 7.06 9.55
N ASN A 54 27.39 8.11 8.75
CA ASN A 54 27.55 9.50 9.20
C ASN A 54 28.77 9.74 10.12
N GLN A 55 29.85 8.97 9.95
CA GLN A 55 31.14 9.29 10.53
C GLN A 55 31.84 10.37 9.69
N LYS A 56 32.82 11.12 10.32
CA LYS A 56 33.50 12.28 9.69
C LYS A 56 34.09 12.04 8.29
N ALA A 57 34.52 10.82 7.98
CA ALA A 57 35.06 10.43 6.67
C ALA A 57 34.34 9.24 6.05
N GLY A 58 33.17 8.85 6.58
CA GLY A 58 32.42 7.70 6.14
C GLY A 58 31.25 8.07 5.22
N PHE A 59 30.52 7.05 4.79
CA PHE A 59 29.32 7.20 3.97
C PHE A 59 28.24 7.97 4.73
N GLN A 60 27.72 9.01 4.09
CA GLN A 60 26.69 9.88 4.68
C GLN A 60 25.31 9.43 4.24
N VAL A 61 24.39 9.26 5.20
CA VAL A 61 23.00 8.90 4.96
C VAL A 61 22.11 9.95 5.59
N ASP A 62 21.12 10.43 4.85
CA ASP A 62 20.10 11.33 5.38
C ASP A 62 19.15 10.57 6.32
N LYS A 63 19.35 10.77 7.62
CA LYS A 63 18.47 10.22 8.66
C LYS A 63 17.19 11.06 8.88
N LYS A 64 17.14 12.27 8.32
CA LYS A 64 15.99 13.15 8.44
C LYS A 64 14.94 12.89 7.36
N PHE A 65 15.23 11.99 6.41
CA PHE A 65 14.24 11.62 5.41
C PHE A 65 13.01 11.03 6.10
N THR A 66 11.90 11.71 5.98
CA THR A 66 10.64 11.33 6.62
C THR A 66 9.77 10.44 5.74
N GLY A 67 10.26 10.09 4.55
CA GLY A 67 9.48 9.39 3.52
C GLY A 67 8.63 10.33 2.69
N GLN A 68 7.92 9.77 1.75
CA GLN A 68 6.92 10.50 0.97
C GLN A 68 5.73 10.83 1.87
N LEU A 69 5.21 12.05 1.75
CA LEU A 69 3.95 12.41 2.39
C LEU A 69 2.84 11.54 1.79
N ILE A 70 2.01 11.01 2.67
CA ILE A 70 0.84 10.24 2.24
C ILE A 70 -0.21 11.24 1.76
N GLY A 71 -0.69 11.07 0.53
CA GLY A 71 -1.76 11.89 -0.01
C GLY A 71 -3.08 11.67 0.74
N PRO A 72 -4.04 12.61 0.62
CA PRO A 72 -5.36 12.47 1.23
C PRO A 72 -6.04 11.15 0.82
N ASN A 73 -6.67 10.49 1.77
CA ASN A 73 -7.40 9.21 1.61
C ASN A 73 -6.55 8.02 1.12
N LEU A 74 -5.22 8.14 1.11
CA LEU A 74 -4.33 7.05 0.73
C LEU A 74 -3.84 6.29 1.96
N VAL A 75 -3.86 4.96 1.86
CA VAL A 75 -3.32 4.01 2.84
C VAL A 75 -2.11 3.32 2.25
N PHE A 76 -1.05 3.21 3.01
CA PHE A 76 0.13 2.45 2.63
C PHE A 76 -0.14 0.95 2.78
N ILE A 77 0.06 0.20 1.70
CA ILE A 77 -0.02 -1.26 1.67
C ILE A 77 1.41 -1.80 1.56
N GLU A 78 1.82 -2.57 2.56
CA GLU A 78 3.14 -3.21 2.54
C GLU A 78 3.17 -4.34 1.49
N GLY A 79 4.24 -4.38 0.72
CA GLY A 79 4.46 -5.40 -0.29
C GLY A 79 4.65 -6.78 0.33
N GLY A 80 4.28 -7.80 -0.41
CA GLY A 80 4.33 -9.16 0.07
C GLY A 80 4.21 -10.20 -1.05
N ARG A 81 4.14 -11.44 -0.64
CA ARG A 81 3.91 -12.59 -1.53
C ARG A 81 2.54 -13.16 -1.23
N PHE A 82 1.78 -13.45 -2.27
CA PHE A 82 0.51 -14.14 -2.13
C PHE A 82 0.35 -15.17 -3.25
N THR A 83 -0.47 -16.16 -3.00
CA THR A 83 -0.84 -17.17 -4.01
C THR A 83 -2.18 -16.79 -4.59
N MET A 84 -2.22 -16.65 -5.91
CA MET A 84 -3.44 -16.42 -6.69
C MET A 84 -3.78 -17.65 -7.49
N GLY A 85 -5.07 -17.85 -7.75
CA GLY A 85 -5.61 -19.03 -8.38
C GLY A 85 -6.13 -20.03 -7.35
N SER A 86 -6.95 -20.94 -7.79
CA SER A 86 -7.49 -22.06 -6.98
C SER A 86 -7.78 -23.24 -7.90
N ILE A 87 -7.17 -24.38 -7.60
CA ILE A 87 -7.46 -25.64 -8.31
C ILE A 87 -8.69 -26.32 -7.70
N GLU A 88 -8.96 -26.09 -6.40
CA GLU A 88 -10.04 -26.76 -5.68
C GLU A 88 -11.44 -26.34 -6.16
N GLU A 89 -11.56 -25.15 -6.74
CA GLU A 89 -12.82 -24.63 -7.30
C GLU A 89 -13.04 -24.98 -8.78
N ASP A 90 -12.07 -25.65 -9.42
CA ASP A 90 -12.16 -26.07 -10.83
C ASP A 90 -12.94 -27.39 -10.99
N VAL A 91 -14.24 -27.31 -10.77
CA VAL A 91 -15.15 -28.44 -10.88
C VAL A 91 -15.20 -29.03 -12.31
N MET A 92 -14.89 -28.18 -13.30
CA MET A 92 -14.93 -28.59 -14.73
C MET A 92 -13.60 -29.12 -15.25
N GLY A 93 -12.52 -28.97 -14.47
CA GLY A 93 -11.19 -29.44 -14.86
C GLY A 93 -10.58 -28.66 -16.03
N THR A 94 -10.90 -27.37 -16.15
CA THR A 94 -10.43 -26.52 -17.24
C THR A 94 -8.97 -26.11 -17.07
N HIS A 95 -8.45 -26.19 -15.84
CA HIS A 95 -7.07 -25.81 -15.46
C HIS A 95 -6.68 -24.39 -15.86
N ASP A 96 -7.64 -23.49 -15.96
CA ASP A 96 -7.43 -22.07 -16.33
C ASP A 96 -7.07 -21.18 -15.14
N ASN A 97 -7.26 -21.66 -13.91
CA ASN A 97 -7.00 -20.95 -12.67
C ASN A 97 -5.91 -21.63 -11.81
N ILE A 98 -4.78 -22.00 -12.42
CA ILE A 98 -3.68 -22.68 -11.73
C ILE A 98 -3.06 -21.76 -10.67
N GLU A 99 -2.81 -22.31 -9.49
CA GLU A 99 -2.15 -21.60 -8.41
C GLU A 99 -0.75 -21.11 -8.81
N ARG A 100 -0.49 -19.83 -8.54
CA ARG A 100 0.82 -19.23 -8.75
C ARG A 100 1.13 -18.24 -7.66
N THR A 101 2.35 -18.24 -7.15
CA THR A 101 2.83 -17.28 -6.18
C THR A 101 3.33 -16.02 -6.88
N VAL A 102 2.80 -14.87 -6.50
CA VAL A 102 3.14 -13.56 -7.04
C VAL A 102 3.71 -12.68 -5.92
N SER A 103 4.74 -11.91 -6.23
CA SER A 103 5.27 -10.89 -5.32
C SER A 103 4.80 -9.52 -5.78
N VAL A 104 4.21 -8.77 -4.86
CA VAL A 104 3.75 -7.39 -5.10
C VAL A 104 4.62 -6.44 -4.29
N GLN A 105 5.03 -5.34 -4.89
CA GLN A 105 5.74 -4.28 -4.20
C GLN A 105 4.79 -3.49 -3.32
N SER A 106 5.34 -2.77 -2.33
CA SER A 106 4.56 -1.83 -1.52
C SER A 106 3.97 -0.72 -2.38
N PHE A 107 2.74 -0.32 -2.09
CA PHE A 107 2.03 0.72 -2.84
C PHE A 107 1.06 1.49 -1.94
N TYR A 108 0.54 2.59 -2.46
CA TYR A 108 -0.54 3.34 -1.85
C TYR A 108 -1.85 3.05 -2.55
N MET A 109 -2.92 2.94 -1.79
CA MET A 109 -4.26 2.68 -2.30
C MET A 109 -5.26 3.56 -1.55
N ASP A 110 -6.32 3.96 -2.21
CA ASP A 110 -7.41 4.65 -1.54
C ASP A 110 -8.07 3.74 -0.49
N GLU A 111 -8.39 4.31 0.67
CA GLU A 111 -9.11 3.59 1.73
C GLU A 111 -10.56 3.30 1.32
N THR A 112 -11.13 4.16 0.50
CA THR A 112 -12.50 4.07 0.02
C THR A 112 -12.56 4.14 -1.49
N GLU A 113 -13.65 3.67 -2.08
CA GLU A 113 -13.96 3.88 -3.49
C GLU A 113 -14.04 5.38 -3.82
N ILE A 114 -13.75 5.72 -5.08
CA ILE A 114 -13.85 7.10 -5.56
C ILE A 114 -15.31 7.49 -5.68
N ALA A 115 -15.72 8.50 -4.91
CA ALA A 115 -17.08 8.99 -4.91
C ALA A 115 -17.37 9.90 -6.12
N ASN A 116 -18.67 10.01 -6.47
CA ASN A 116 -19.15 10.88 -7.55
C ASN A 116 -18.62 12.31 -7.42
N VAL A 117 -18.58 12.87 -6.21
CA VAL A 117 -18.09 14.25 -5.98
C VAL A 117 -16.63 14.40 -6.38
N HIS A 118 -15.78 13.41 -6.08
CA HIS A 118 -14.37 13.47 -6.43
C HIS A 118 -14.14 13.33 -7.94
N TYR A 119 -14.94 12.51 -8.60
CA TYR A 119 -14.88 12.39 -10.05
C TYR A 119 -15.41 13.64 -10.76
N LEU A 120 -16.43 14.30 -10.21
CA LEU A 120 -16.92 15.59 -10.71
C LEU A 120 -15.88 16.71 -10.55
N GLU A 121 -15.07 16.68 -9.49
CA GLU A 121 -13.94 17.60 -9.33
C GLU A 121 -12.90 17.43 -10.45
N TYR A 122 -12.57 16.19 -10.78
CA TYR A 122 -11.73 15.86 -11.92
C TYR A 122 -12.31 16.38 -13.24
N LEU A 123 -13.59 16.09 -13.51
CA LEU A 123 -14.28 16.56 -14.71
C LEU A 123 -14.30 18.09 -14.82
N TYR A 124 -14.46 18.79 -13.69
CA TYR A 124 -14.37 20.25 -13.66
C TYR A 124 -12.98 20.75 -14.05
N SER A 125 -11.93 20.13 -13.53
CA SER A 125 -10.55 20.47 -13.91
C SER A 125 -10.29 20.20 -15.40
N VAL A 126 -10.71 19.04 -15.90
CA VAL A 126 -10.60 18.67 -17.32
C VAL A 126 -11.34 19.66 -18.22
N GLN A 127 -12.56 20.04 -17.85
CA GLN A 127 -13.35 21.01 -18.63
C GLN A 127 -12.66 22.36 -18.74
N LYS A 128 -11.94 22.77 -17.69
CA LYS A 128 -11.24 24.06 -17.63
C LYS A 128 -9.92 24.04 -18.40
N ASP A 129 -9.14 22.97 -18.27
CA ASP A 129 -7.73 22.94 -18.66
C ASP A 129 -7.45 22.06 -19.89
N SER A 130 -8.46 21.37 -20.44
CA SER A 130 -8.31 20.42 -21.54
C SER A 130 -9.23 20.73 -22.74
N THR A 131 -9.14 19.90 -23.78
CA THR A 131 -10.01 20.00 -24.98
C THR A 131 -11.38 19.42 -24.71
N LEU A 132 -12.38 19.83 -25.50
CA LEU A 132 -13.73 19.29 -25.43
C LEU A 132 -13.76 17.78 -25.69
N ASP A 133 -13.01 17.30 -26.65
CA ASP A 133 -12.92 15.87 -26.99
C ASP A 133 -12.43 15.04 -25.81
N PHE A 134 -11.43 15.56 -25.06
CA PHE A 134 -10.93 14.89 -23.86
C PHE A 134 -11.95 14.89 -22.72
N TYR A 135 -12.69 16.00 -22.56
CA TYR A 135 -13.76 16.07 -21.58
C TYR A 135 -14.89 15.07 -21.89
N GLU A 136 -15.30 14.97 -23.14
CA GLU A 136 -16.32 14.00 -23.57
C GLU A 136 -15.85 12.56 -23.34
N ALA A 137 -14.57 12.27 -23.64
CA ALA A 137 -13.96 10.96 -23.38
C ALA A 137 -13.81 10.64 -21.87
N ALA A 138 -13.74 11.64 -21.00
CA ALA A 138 -13.67 11.48 -19.56
C ALA A 138 -15.03 11.26 -18.89
N LEU A 139 -16.15 11.51 -19.58
CA LEU A 139 -17.49 11.32 -19.01
C LEU A 139 -17.77 9.83 -18.76
N PRO A 140 -18.32 9.48 -17.57
CA PRO A 140 -18.75 8.12 -17.30
C PRO A 140 -19.88 7.66 -18.24
N ASP A 141 -19.86 6.38 -18.58
CA ASP A 141 -20.97 5.76 -19.33
C ASP A 141 -22.17 5.54 -18.41
N THR A 142 -23.17 6.37 -18.55
CA THR A 142 -24.41 6.26 -17.77
C THR A 142 -25.34 5.16 -18.28
N SER A 143 -25.10 4.60 -19.47
CA SER A 143 -25.93 3.53 -20.04
C SER A 143 -25.82 2.21 -19.25
N VAL A 144 -24.80 2.06 -18.40
CA VAL A 144 -24.63 0.91 -17.49
C VAL A 144 -25.84 0.69 -16.56
N TRP A 145 -26.64 1.74 -16.33
CA TRP A 145 -27.86 1.65 -15.52
C TRP A 145 -29.06 1.13 -16.30
N ARG A 146 -28.99 1.09 -17.64
CA ARG A 146 -30.09 0.59 -18.46
C ARG A 146 -30.17 -0.92 -18.38
N ASN A 147 -31.30 -1.40 -17.90
CA ASN A 147 -31.62 -2.83 -17.86
C ASN A 147 -33.02 -3.03 -18.43
N ASP A 148 -33.21 -3.95 -19.35
CA ASP A 148 -34.43 -4.20 -20.10
C ASP A 148 -35.68 -4.46 -19.23
N LEU A 149 -35.47 -4.88 -17.97
CA LEU A 149 -36.54 -5.23 -17.05
C LEU A 149 -36.65 -4.31 -15.82
N ALA A 150 -35.86 -3.25 -15.75
CA ALA A 150 -35.84 -2.35 -14.60
C ALA A 150 -36.03 -0.90 -15.03
N PHE A 151 -36.89 -0.17 -14.31
CA PHE A 151 -37.09 1.26 -14.52
C PHE A 151 -35.99 2.08 -13.87
N ASN A 152 -34.80 2.09 -14.50
CA ASN A 152 -33.59 2.74 -13.99
C ASN A 152 -33.26 4.07 -14.69
N ASP A 153 -34.15 4.60 -15.53
CA ASP A 153 -33.93 5.88 -16.24
C ASP A 153 -33.54 7.05 -15.32
N PRO A 154 -34.08 7.19 -14.09
CA PRO A 154 -33.62 8.23 -13.17
C PRO A 154 -32.14 8.13 -12.79
N TYR A 155 -31.59 6.93 -12.72
CA TYR A 155 -30.15 6.74 -12.44
C TYR A 155 -29.29 7.09 -13.66
N VAL A 156 -29.74 6.79 -14.87
CA VAL A 156 -29.04 7.16 -16.11
C VAL A 156 -28.79 8.67 -16.17
N GLU A 157 -29.80 9.46 -15.78
CA GLU A 157 -29.75 10.92 -15.87
C GLU A 157 -29.14 11.59 -14.64
N GLN A 158 -29.42 11.06 -13.44
CA GLN A 158 -29.20 11.78 -12.19
C GLN A 158 -28.09 11.21 -11.31
N TYR A 159 -27.69 9.95 -11.46
CA TYR A 159 -26.78 9.30 -10.52
C TYR A 159 -25.48 10.06 -10.27
N LEU A 160 -24.84 10.53 -11.32
CA LEU A 160 -23.57 11.26 -11.20
C LEU A 160 -23.73 12.65 -10.57
N ARG A 161 -24.84 13.35 -10.87
CA ARG A 161 -24.98 14.79 -10.60
C ARG A 161 -25.90 15.13 -9.45
N PHE A 162 -26.80 14.23 -9.08
CA PHE A 162 -27.75 14.51 -8.00
C PHE A 162 -27.04 14.56 -6.64
N PRO A 163 -27.24 15.62 -5.84
CA PRO A 163 -26.53 15.80 -4.58
C PRO A 163 -26.70 14.65 -3.58
N GLY A 164 -27.78 13.90 -3.63
CA GLY A 164 -28.03 12.73 -2.79
C GLY A 164 -27.05 11.59 -3.04
N PHE A 165 -26.50 11.48 -4.23
CA PHE A 165 -25.55 10.43 -4.62
C PHE A 165 -24.08 10.89 -4.62
N ARG A 166 -23.78 12.11 -4.12
CA ARG A 166 -22.44 12.68 -4.20
C ARG A 166 -21.35 11.80 -3.55
N MET A 167 -21.69 11.11 -2.46
CA MET A 167 -20.77 10.25 -1.70
C MET A 167 -20.88 8.76 -2.09
N TYR A 168 -21.69 8.44 -3.09
CA TYR A 168 -21.76 7.10 -3.65
C TYR A 168 -20.63 6.90 -4.66
N PRO A 169 -20.16 5.65 -4.86
CA PRO A 169 -19.06 5.36 -5.79
C PRO A 169 -19.42 5.75 -7.22
N VAL A 170 -18.44 6.24 -7.96
CA VAL A 170 -18.61 6.52 -9.38
C VAL A 170 -18.74 5.21 -10.16
N VAL A 171 -19.65 5.16 -11.11
CA VAL A 171 -19.99 3.98 -11.91
C VAL A 171 -19.91 4.32 -13.40
N GLY A 172 -19.64 3.31 -14.23
CA GLY A 172 -19.52 3.49 -15.68
C GLY A 172 -18.16 4.04 -16.12
N ILE A 173 -17.11 3.76 -15.36
CA ILE A 173 -15.74 4.20 -15.63
C ILE A 173 -14.97 3.08 -16.33
N SER A 174 -14.34 3.40 -17.44
CA SER A 174 -13.38 2.53 -18.12
C SER A 174 -12.02 2.53 -17.39
N TRP A 175 -11.20 1.52 -17.69
CA TRP A 175 -9.83 1.46 -17.16
C TRP A 175 -8.98 2.69 -17.55
N THR A 176 -9.12 3.18 -18.78
CA THR A 176 -8.42 4.38 -19.26
C THR A 176 -8.82 5.61 -18.45
N GLN A 177 -10.12 5.83 -18.27
CA GLN A 177 -10.64 6.95 -17.47
C GLN A 177 -10.16 6.89 -16.01
N ALA A 178 -10.11 5.69 -15.40
CA ALA A 178 -9.58 5.51 -14.05
C ALA A 178 -8.07 5.83 -13.99
N THR A 179 -7.32 5.49 -15.03
CA THR A 179 -5.88 5.81 -15.14
C THR A 179 -5.67 7.32 -15.26
N ASP A 180 -6.42 7.99 -16.12
CA ASP A 180 -6.33 9.44 -16.32
C ASP A 180 -6.72 10.21 -15.04
N TYR A 181 -7.75 9.76 -14.33
CA TYR A 181 -8.10 10.28 -13.01
C TYR A 181 -6.92 10.15 -12.02
N SER A 182 -6.27 9.00 -11.98
CA SER A 182 -5.15 8.74 -11.05
C SER A 182 -3.94 9.61 -11.37
N LEU A 183 -3.65 9.86 -12.65
CA LEU A 183 -2.59 10.75 -13.09
C LEU A 183 -2.88 12.21 -12.71
N TRP A 184 -4.10 12.68 -12.98
CA TRP A 184 -4.55 14.01 -12.60
C TRP A 184 -4.45 14.21 -11.08
N ARG A 185 -4.97 13.26 -10.29
CA ARG A 185 -4.92 13.32 -8.83
C ARG A 185 -3.48 13.38 -8.31
N THR A 186 -2.58 12.57 -8.87
CA THR A 186 -1.16 12.60 -8.53
C THR A 186 -0.55 13.99 -8.78
N ALA A 187 -0.86 14.60 -9.93
CA ALA A 187 -0.38 15.93 -10.26
C ALA A 187 -0.88 16.98 -9.27
N VAL A 188 -2.17 16.96 -8.93
CA VAL A 188 -2.79 17.92 -8.00
C VAL A 188 -2.24 17.76 -6.58
N VAL A 189 -2.11 16.53 -6.08
CA VAL A 189 -1.57 16.28 -4.74
C VAL A 189 -0.12 16.69 -4.61
N ASN A 190 0.68 16.55 -5.66
CA ASN A 190 2.08 16.97 -5.65
C ASN A 190 2.28 18.50 -5.79
N GLN A 191 1.25 19.25 -6.17
CA GLN A 191 1.29 20.71 -6.27
C GLN A 191 0.92 21.40 -4.96
N ASN A 192 0.24 20.71 -4.04
CA ASN A 192 -0.18 21.21 -2.73
C ASN A 192 0.79 20.82 -1.61
#